data_6e3a6862f28f4ed749f48035ffcff402
#
_entry.id   6e3a6862f28f4ed749f48035ffcff402
#
_cell.length_a   1.000
_cell.length_b   1.000
_cell.length_c   1.000
_cell.angle_alpha   90.00
_cell.angle_beta   90.00
_cell.angle_gamma   90.00
#
_symmetry.space_group_name_H-M   'P 1'
#
loop_
_entity.id
_entity.type
_entity.pdbx_description
1 polymer ?
#
loop_
_entity_poly.entity_id
_entity_poly.type
_entity_poly.pdbx_seq_one_letter_code
_entity_poly.pdbx_strand_id
1 'polypeptide(L)'
;MIEKKTVHVNGVDIAYVDEGEGDPVVLLHGFPDSSYLWRNQIPALVEGGFRVIAPDMRGFGDSGKPQEVEAYGMQTIVNDIVALTIELGVRRPHLVGHDWGAAIAWMYAFLMPRRLDHLVALSVGHPGVFATPSIEQRAASWYMLFYQFPGVSEELLRRNGWRLFKEIMGRDGDHDRYVRDLARPGALTAGLNWYRANRSPAAELRTSRPFPPVLAPALGIWGAGDKALLEEGMAGSGKFVKGPWRYERIEDAGHWLPLDAPDEVNKLLLGFLGTERPAHEERRPRRRL
;
A
#
# COMPACT_ATOMS: atom_id res chain seq x y z
N MET A 1 -7.66 -10.11 -19.89
CA MET A 1 -6.68 -9.28 -19.12
C MET A 1 -7.29 -7.88 -19.02
N ILE A 2 -7.28 -7.28 -17.84
CA ILE A 2 -7.73 -5.89 -17.69
C ILE A 2 -6.74 -4.99 -18.44
N GLU A 3 -7.25 -4.08 -19.26
CA GLU A 3 -6.44 -3.14 -20.04
C GLU A 3 -5.78 -2.12 -19.10
N LYS A 4 -4.50 -1.84 -19.33
CA LYS A 4 -3.78 -0.80 -18.60
C LYS A 4 -3.55 0.43 -19.47
N LYS A 5 -3.74 1.58 -18.86
CA LYS A 5 -3.37 2.89 -19.38
C LYS A 5 -2.01 3.30 -18.82
N THR A 6 -1.37 4.28 -19.40
CA THR A 6 -0.10 4.84 -18.90
C THR A 6 -0.18 6.36 -18.87
N VAL A 7 0.37 6.95 -17.82
CA VAL A 7 0.48 8.39 -17.65
C VAL A 7 1.87 8.77 -17.13
N HIS A 8 2.42 9.87 -17.60
CA HIS A 8 3.69 10.39 -17.08
C HIS A 8 3.42 11.39 -15.96
N VAL A 9 3.77 11.06 -14.74
CA VAL A 9 3.57 11.90 -13.56
C VAL A 9 4.79 11.84 -12.65
N ASN A 10 5.14 12.95 -12.02
CA ASN A 10 6.24 13.04 -11.04
C ASN A 10 7.56 12.41 -11.55
N GLY A 11 7.84 12.56 -12.85
CA GLY A 11 9.08 12.08 -13.49
C GLY A 11 9.15 10.58 -13.75
N VAL A 12 8.01 9.87 -13.72
CA VAL A 12 7.93 8.44 -14.02
C VAL A 12 6.66 8.10 -14.79
N ASP A 13 6.75 7.09 -15.65
CA ASP A 13 5.57 6.51 -16.30
C ASP A 13 4.88 5.57 -15.33
N ILE A 14 3.61 5.83 -15.04
CA ILE A 14 2.76 4.99 -14.18
C ILE A 14 1.74 4.28 -15.09
N ALA A 15 1.83 2.96 -15.11
CA ALA A 15 0.80 2.10 -15.71
C ALA A 15 -0.31 1.88 -14.67
N TYR A 16 -1.57 1.94 -15.10
CA TYR A 16 -2.71 1.80 -14.18
C TYR A 16 -3.92 1.19 -14.87
N VAL A 17 -4.74 0.52 -14.09
CA VAL A 17 -6.11 0.13 -14.43
C VAL A 17 -7.03 1.27 -14.05
N ASP A 18 -8.08 1.53 -14.86
CA ASP A 18 -9.10 2.54 -14.59
C ASP A 18 -10.44 2.02 -15.13
N GLU A 19 -11.27 1.49 -14.25
CA GLU A 19 -12.50 0.76 -14.55
C GLU A 19 -13.68 1.30 -13.75
N GLY A 20 -14.86 1.25 -14.34
CA GLY A 20 -16.10 1.67 -13.69
C GLY A 20 -16.30 3.18 -13.66
N GLU A 21 -17.38 3.58 -13.01
CA GLU A 21 -17.81 4.98 -12.83
C GLU A 21 -18.28 5.17 -11.39
N GLY A 22 -18.33 6.41 -10.91
CA GLY A 22 -18.79 6.73 -9.56
C GLY A 22 -17.68 7.26 -8.64
N ASP A 23 -17.83 7.06 -7.34
CA ASP A 23 -16.85 7.54 -6.34
C ASP A 23 -15.51 6.81 -6.53
N PRO A 24 -14.37 7.55 -6.56
CA PRO A 24 -13.10 6.97 -6.93
C PRO A 24 -12.45 6.20 -5.78
N VAL A 25 -12.08 4.96 -6.05
CA VAL A 25 -11.26 4.10 -5.17
C VAL A 25 -9.91 3.88 -5.81
N VAL A 26 -8.83 4.22 -5.10
CA VAL A 26 -7.46 3.95 -5.53
C VAL A 26 -6.90 2.77 -4.74
N LEU A 27 -6.50 1.71 -5.45
CA LEU A 27 -6.00 0.46 -4.89
C LEU A 27 -4.48 0.39 -5.01
N LEU A 28 -3.77 0.45 -3.88
CA LEU A 28 -2.32 0.51 -3.81
C LEU A 28 -1.75 -0.83 -3.36
N HIS A 29 -1.04 -1.53 -4.24
CA HIS A 29 -0.34 -2.78 -3.92
C HIS A 29 0.99 -2.52 -3.22
N GLY A 30 1.63 -3.59 -2.72
CA GLY A 30 2.97 -3.56 -2.16
C GLY A 30 3.95 -4.47 -2.88
N PHE A 31 5.00 -4.89 -2.17
CA PHE A 31 6.00 -5.81 -2.67
C PHE A 31 5.54 -7.26 -2.46
N PRO A 32 5.70 -8.13 -3.44
CA PRO A 32 6.30 -7.97 -4.77
C PRO A 32 5.25 -7.84 -5.89
N ASP A 33 4.09 -7.31 -5.57
CA ASP A 33 2.90 -7.31 -6.42
C ASP A 33 2.91 -6.22 -7.53
N SER A 34 1.78 -6.12 -8.18
CA SER A 34 1.38 -5.10 -9.14
C SER A 34 -0.12 -4.84 -8.99
N SER A 35 -0.72 -4.02 -9.84
CA SER A 35 -2.18 -3.87 -9.90
C SER A 35 -2.94 -5.20 -10.04
N TYR A 36 -2.27 -6.27 -10.46
CA TYR A 36 -2.83 -7.62 -10.58
C TYR A 36 -3.23 -8.24 -9.23
N LEU A 37 -2.68 -7.78 -8.11
CA LEU A 37 -3.13 -8.14 -6.78
C LEU A 37 -4.66 -8.00 -6.65
N TRP A 38 -5.18 -6.93 -7.22
CA TRP A 38 -6.57 -6.49 -7.04
C TRP A 38 -7.56 -7.12 -8.01
N ARG A 39 -7.18 -8.17 -8.74
CA ARG A 39 -8.00 -8.85 -9.77
C ARG A 39 -9.37 -9.33 -9.28
N ASN A 40 -9.51 -9.61 -7.99
CA ASN A 40 -10.76 -10.02 -7.36
C ASN A 40 -11.54 -8.83 -6.77
N GLN A 41 -10.87 -7.73 -6.42
CA GLN A 41 -11.48 -6.55 -5.81
C GLN A 41 -11.99 -5.57 -6.87
N ILE A 42 -11.27 -5.42 -7.98
CA ILE A 42 -11.66 -4.51 -9.07
C ILE A 42 -13.09 -4.79 -9.55
N PRO A 43 -13.45 -6.02 -10.00
CA PRO A 43 -14.79 -6.27 -10.49
C PRO A 43 -15.88 -6.07 -9.41
N ALA A 44 -15.62 -6.47 -8.18
CA ALA A 44 -16.57 -6.32 -7.07
C ALA A 44 -16.86 -4.85 -6.74
N LEU A 45 -15.82 -4.00 -6.75
CA LEU A 45 -15.97 -2.57 -6.50
C LEU A 45 -16.67 -1.86 -7.68
N VAL A 46 -16.35 -2.24 -8.92
CA VAL A 46 -17.02 -1.71 -10.12
C VAL A 46 -18.51 -2.08 -10.09
N GLU A 47 -18.85 -3.34 -9.78
CA GLU A 47 -20.23 -3.77 -9.61
C GLU A 47 -20.93 -3.02 -8.46
N GLY A 48 -20.18 -2.68 -7.41
CA GLY A 48 -20.61 -1.85 -6.28
C GLY A 48 -20.79 -0.35 -6.62
N GLY A 49 -20.57 0.06 -7.88
CA GLY A 49 -20.78 1.43 -8.36
C GLY A 49 -19.60 2.38 -8.09
N PHE A 50 -18.38 1.87 -7.93
CA PHE A 50 -17.18 2.67 -7.76
C PHE A 50 -16.38 2.78 -9.06
N ARG A 51 -15.69 3.91 -9.26
CA ARG A 51 -14.58 4.00 -10.22
C ARG A 51 -13.31 3.50 -9.55
N VAL A 52 -12.69 2.48 -10.10
CA VAL A 52 -11.50 1.82 -9.52
C VAL A 52 -10.26 2.19 -10.32
N ILE A 53 -9.27 2.75 -9.63
CA ILE A 53 -7.96 3.10 -10.18
C ILE A 53 -6.92 2.25 -9.44
N ALA A 54 -6.21 1.36 -10.16
CA ALA A 54 -5.19 0.50 -9.58
C ALA A 54 -3.86 0.70 -10.33
N PRO A 55 -2.96 1.56 -9.82
CA PRO A 55 -1.64 1.73 -10.43
C PRO A 55 -0.74 0.51 -10.16
N ASP A 56 0.13 0.20 -11.14
CA ASP A 56 1.39 -0.43 -10.83
C ASP A 56 2.27 0.64 -10.18
N MET A 57 2.64 0.44 -8.91
CA MET A 57 3.44 1.43 -8.18
C MET A 57 4.82 1.57 -8.83
N ARG A 58 5.47 2.74 -8.67
CA ARG A 58 6.85 2.99 -9.14
C ARG A 58 7.76 1.79 -8.86
N GLY A 59 8.43 1.29 -9.90
CA GLY A 59 9.32 0.13 -9.80
C GLY A 59 8.68 -1.23 -10.04
N PHE A 60 7.35 -1.31 -10.11
CA PHE A 60 6.61 -2.56 -10.27
C PHE A 60 5.85 -2.64 -11.60
N GLY A 61 5.40 -3.84 -11.92
CA GLY A 61 4.55 -4.12 -13.07
C GLY A 61 5.07 -3.49 -14.36
N ASP A 62 4.22 -2.70 -15.01
CA ASP A 62 4.53 -2.01 -16.27
C ASP A 62 4.97 -0.54 -16.05
N SER A 63 4.99 -0.07 -14.81
CA SER A 63 5.50 1.26 -14.47
C SER A 63 7.00 1.39 -14.58
N GLY A 64 7.48 2.64 -14.68
CA GLY A 64 8.89 2.98 -14.76
C GLY A 64 9.68 2.51 -13.53
N LYS A 65 10.95 2.14 -13.75
CA LYS A 65 11.86 1.54 -12.76
C LYS A 65 13.16 2.34 -12.65
N PRO A 66 13.13 3.54 -12.02
CA PRO A 66 14.36 4.28 -11.73
C PRO A 66 15.40 3.41 -11.03
N GLN A 67 16.68 3.65 -11.28
CA GLN A 67 17.76 2.82 -10.70
C GLN A 67 18.22 3.33 -9.34
N GLU A 68 18.03 4.61 -9.08
CA GLU A 68 18.50 5.31 -7.88
C GLU A 68 17.63 4.93 -6.68
N VAL A 69 18.27 4.62 -5.55
CA VAL A 69 17.56 4.29 -4.29
C VAL A 69 16.67 5.44 -3.82
N GLU A 70 17.16 6.67 -3.96
CA GLU A 70 16.48 7.90 -3.54
C GLU A 70 15.15 8.14 -4.27
N ALA A 71 15.01 7.58 -5.48
CA ALA A 71 13.78 7.64 -6.25
C ALA A 71 12.59 6.91 -5.57
N TYR A 72 12.88 6.06 -4.59
CA TYR A 72 11.90 5.24 -3.87
C TYR A 72 11.58 5.74 -2.46
N GLY A 73 11.99 6.97 -2.13
CA GLY A 73 11.63 7.58 -0.85
C GLY A 73 10.11 7.73 -0.69
N MET A 74 9.62 7.52 0.53
CA MET A 74 8.19 7.55 0.88
C MET A 74 7.46 8.79 0.34
N GLN A 75 8.05 9.97 0.50
CA GLN A 75 7.47 11.23 0.02
C GLN A 75 7.33 11.23 -1.51
N THR A 76 8.33 10.73 -2.23
CA THR A 76 8.31 10.66 -3.70
C THR A 76 7.17 9.77 -4.18
N ILE A 77 6.99 8.62 -3.54
CA ILE A 77 5.94 7.66 -3.92
C ILE A 77 4.55 8.21 -3.58
N VAL A 78 4.37 8.87 -2.43
CA VAL A 78 3.10 9.56 -2.13
C VAL A 78 2.81 10.63 -3.17
N ASN A 79 3.83 11.38 -3.62
CA ASN A 79 3.67 12.38 -4.67
C ASN A 79 3.27 11.77 -6.01
N ASP A 80 3.67 10.53 -6.34
CA ASP A 80 3.19 9.81 -7.52
C ASP A 80 1.67 9.63 -7.46
N ILE A 81 1.14 9.21 -6.31
CA ILE A 81 -0.30 9.00 -6.12
C ILE A 81 -1.07 10.33 -6.15
N VAL A 82 -0.51 11.38 -5.54
CA VAL A 82 -1.09 12.72 -5.61
C VAL A 82 -1.15 13.21 -7.06
N ALA A 83 -0.05 13.08 -7.81
CA ALA A 83 0.03 13.51 -9.20
C ALA A 83 -0.91 12.68 -10.10
N LEU A 84 -0.94 11.36 -9.92
CA LEU A 84 -1.86 10.47 -10.63
C LEU A 84 -3.33 10.87 -10.39
N THR A 85 -3.72 11.09 -9.13
CA THR A 85 -5.10 11.46 -8.80
C THR A 85 -5.47 12.84 -9.35
N ILE A 86 -4.53 13.79 -9.41
CA ILE A 86 -4.75 15.10 -10.03
C ILE A 86 -4.96 14.96 -11.53
N GLU A 87 -4.09 14.22 -12.22
CA GLU A 87 -4.15 14.01 -13.67
C GLU A 87 -5.46 13.32 -14.08
N LEU A 88 -5.95 12.38 -13.27
CA LEU A 88 -7.21 11.68 -13.51
C LEU A 88 -8.46 12.42 -13.03
N GLY A 89 -8.32 13.67 -12.59
CA GLY A 89 -9.42 14.51 -12.13
C GLY A 89 -10.01 14.08 -10.78
N VAL A 90 -9.31 13.24 -10.02
CA VAL A 90 -9.77 12.72 -8.73
C VAL A 90 -9.41 13.68 -7.61
N ARG A 91 -10.42 14.25 -6.96
CA ARG A 91 -10.21 15.26 -5.90
C ARG A 91 -10.04 14.65 -4.51
N ARG A 92 -10.84 13.64 -4.19
CA ARG A 92 -10.88 12.98 -2.88
C ARG A 92 -11.14 11.48 -3.09
N PRO A 93 -10.11 10.66 -3.31
CA PRO A 93 -10.28 9.23 -3.42
C PRO A 93 -10.55 8.56 -2.07
N HIS A 94 -11.17 7.39 -2.10
CA HIS A 94 -10.94 6.37 -1.10
C HIS A 94 -9.59 5.72 -1.41
N LEU A 95 -8.73 5.53 -0.41
CA LEU A 95 -7.47 4.80 -0.57
C LEU A 95 -7.56 3.44 0.11
N VAL A 96 -7.29 2.41 -0.65
CA VAL A 96 -7.16 1.03 -0.15
C VAL A 96 -5.72 0.58 -0.44
N GLY A 97 -4.98 0.26 0.60
CA GLY A 97 -3.58 -0.15 0.46
C GLY A 97 -3.30 -1.50 1.10
N HIS A 98 -2.42 -2.27 0.49
CA HIS A 98 -1.89 -3.51 1.03
C HIS A 98 -0.36 -3.46 1.10
N ASP A 99 0.24 -3.94 2.17
CA ASP A 99 1.70 -3.95 2.40
C ASP A 99 2.30 -2.53 2.26
N TRP A 100 3.28 -2.30 1.38
CA TRP A 100 3.79 -0.95 1.10
C TRP A 100 2.69 0.01 0.65
N GLY A 101 1.68 -0.47 -0.09
CA GLY A 101 0.53 0.35 -0.45
C GLY A 101 -0.25 0.86 0.76
N ALA A 102 -0.37 0.08 1.83
CA ALA A 102 -0.97 0.54 3.09
C ALA A 102 -0.09 1.58 3.79
N ALA A 103 1.24 1.38 3.81
CA ALA A 103 2.17 2.39 4.34
C ALA A 103 2.05 3.72 3.58
N ILE A 104 1.92 3.68 2.24
CA ILE A 104 1.68 4.86 1.41
C ILE A 104 0.32 5.50 1.73
N ALA A 105 -0.73 4.71 1.89
CA ALA A 105 -2.06 5.21 2.22
C ALA A 105 -2.07 5.94 3.58
N TRP A 106 -1.40 5.41 4.61
CA TRP A 106 -1.20 6.10 5.88
C TRP A 106 -0.45 7.42 5.71
N MET A 107 0.64 7.42 4.94
CA MET A 107 1.42 8.66 4.69
C MET A 107 0.63 9.68 3.89
N TYR A 108 -0.18 9.25 2.91
CA TYR A 108 -1.09 10.12 2.18
C TYR A 108 -2.09 10.79 3.12
N ALA A 109 -2.65 10.04 4.06
CA ALA A 109 -3.58 10.58 5.06
C ALA A 109 -2.96 11.71 5.92
N PHE A 110 -1.65 11.66 6.20
CA PHE A 110 -0.94 12.72 6.93
C PHE A 110 -0.64 13.93 6.07
N LEU A 111 -0.20 13.70 4.83
CA LEU A 111 0.27 14.76 3.95
C LEU A 111 -0.88 15.47 3.25
N MET A 112 -1.96 14.74 2.96
CA MET A 112 -3.10 15.20 2.18
C MET A 112 -4.45 15.00 2.90
N PRO A 113 -4.62 15.38 4.19
CA PRO A 113 -5.80 15.02 4.98
C PRO A 113 -7.11 15.56 4.42
N ARG A 114 -7.06 16.65 3.61
CA ARG A 114 -8.24 17.22 2.95
C ARG A 114 -8.56 16.60 1.60
N ARG A 115 -7.67 15.75 1.09
CA ARG A 115 -7.80 15.07 -0.21
C ARG A 115 -8.08 13.58 -0.05
N LEU A 116 -8.41 13.12 1.13
CA LEU A 116 -8.73 11.73 1.42
C LEU A 116 -10.19 11.63 1.87
N ASP A 117 -10.90 10.64 1.36
CA ASP A 117 -12.27 10.36 1.82
C ASP A 117 -12.25 9.26 2.89
N HIS A 118 -11.92 8.03 2.55
CA HIS A 118 -11.75 6.90 3.46
C HIS A 118 -10.39 6.26 3.28
N LEU A 119 -9.87 5.67 4.34
CA LEU A 119 -8.63 4.89 4.34
C LEU A 119 -8.92 3.44 4.68
N VAL A 120 -8.45 2.51 3.86
CA VAL A 120 -8.40 1.09 4.21
C VAL A 120 -6.96 0.61 4.13
N ALA A 121 -6.47 0.05 5.22
CA ALA A 121 -5.12 -0.52 5.31
C ALA A 121 -5.22 -2.03 5.56
N LEU A 122 -4.61 -2.83 4.66
CA LEU A 122 -4.52 -4.28 4.78
C LEU A 122 -3.09 -4.67 5.17
N SER A 123 -2.95 -5.52 6.16
CA SER A 123 -1.73 -6.09 6.74
C SER A 123 -0.85 -5.09 7.48
N VAL A 124 -0.58 -3.90 6.94
CA VAL A 124 0.34 -2.91 7.53
C VAL A 124 -0.41 -1.86 8.34
N GLY A 125 -0.16 -1.84 9.64
CA GLY A 125 -0.68 -0.84 10.56
C GLY A 125 -0.01 0.54 10.42
N HIS A 126 -0.48 1.47 11.23
CA HIS A 126 0.00 2.85 11.27
C HIS A 126 1.51 2.95 11.56
N PRO A 127 2.29 3.77 10.84
CA PRO A 127 3.74 3.88 11.04
C PRO A 127 4.17 4.21 12.47
N GLY A 128 3.34 4.92 13.23
CA GLY A 128 3.60 5.25 14.63
C GLY A 128 3.66 4.05 15.57
N VAL A 129 3.00 2.93 15.22
CA VAL A 129 3.12 1.67 15.98
C VAL A 129 4.49 1.04 15.75
N PHE A 130 5.00 1.16 14.53
CA PHE A 130 6.32 0.63 14.14
C PHE A 130 7.50 1.54 14.52
N ALA A 131 7.27 2.63 15.24
CA ALA A 131 8.36 3.48 15.72
C ALA A 131 9.24 2.77 16.77
N THR A 132 8.64 1.85 17.54
CA THR A 132 9.33 1.01 18.55
C THR A 132 8.83 -0.43 18.43
N PRO A 133 9.22 -1.16 17.38
CA PRO A 133 8.74 -2.53 17.18
C PRO A 133 9.25 -3.48 18.25
N SER A 134 8.44 -4.47 18.63
CA SER A 134 8.82 -5.55 19.54
C SER A 134 9.97 -6.39 18.96
N ILE A 135 10.63 -7.20 19.80
CA ILE A 135 11.67 -8.15 19.33
C ILE A 135 11.06 -9.16 18.36
N GLU A 136 9.84 -9.61 18.65
CA GLU A 136 9.10 -10.53 17.81
C GLU A 136 8.83 -9.93 16.42
N GLN A 137 8.39 -8.65 16.36
CA GLN A 137 8.20 -7.96 15.09
C GLN A 137 9.52 -7.77 14.35
N ARG A 138 10.63 -7.44 15.05
CA ARG A 138 11.96 -7.35 14.42
C ARG A 138 12.39 -8.70 13.84
N ALA A 139 12.15 -9.79 14.56
CA ALA A 139 12.43 -11.14 14.09
C ALA A 139 11.58 -11.52 12.87
N ALA A 140 10.29 -11.20 12.88
CA ALA A 140 9.39 -11.42 11.73
C ALA A 140 9.81 -10.62 10.51
N SER A 141 10.33 -9.40 10.71
CA SER A 141 10.76 -8.47 9.65
C SER A 141 12.26 -8.58 9.29
N TRP A 142 12.96 -9.67 9.65
CA TRP A 142 14.40 -9.85 9.40
C TRP A 142 14.81 -9.63 7.94
N TYR A 143 13.96 -9.99 7.00
CA TYR A 143 14.19 -9.86 5.57
C TYR A 143 14.41 -8.39 5.15
N MET A 144 13.83 -7.43 5.87
CA MET A 144 14.05 -6.01 5.58
C MET A 144 15.52 -5.60 5.77
N LEU A 145 16.21 -6.21 6.76
CA LEU A 145 17.65 -6.01 6.95
C LEU A 145 18.44 -6.70 5.85
N PHE A 146 18.06 -7.92 5.47
CA PHE A 146 18.69 -8.65 4.37
C PHE A 146 18.60 -7.85 3.05
N TYR A 147 17.49 -7.19 2.76
CA TYR A 147 17.30 -6.38 1.55
C TYR A 147 18.18 -5.13 1.49
N GLN A 148 18.83 -4.74 2.60
CA GLN A 148 19.75 -3.58 2.61
C GLN A 148 21.10 -3.82 1.92
N PHE A 149 21.41 -5.03 1.47
CA PHE A 149 22.68 -5.38 0.85
C PHE A 149 22.58 -5.39 -0.69
N PRO A 150 22.88 -4.26 -1.40
CA PRO A 150 22.76 -4.18 -2.86
C PRO A 150 23.64 -5.22 -3.56
N GLY A 151 23.12 -5.82 -4.62
CA GLY A 151 23.77 -6.87 -5.39
C GLY A 151 23.73 -8.24 -4.69
N VAL A 152 24.01 -8.30 -3.39
CA VAL A 152 23.99 -9.54 -2.62
C VAL A 152 22.57 -10.10 -2.48
N SER A 153 21.62 -9.23 -2.09
CA SER A 153 20.22 -9.64 -1.95
C SER A 153 19.65 -10.13 -3.27
N GLU A 154 19.89 -9.37 -4.36
CA GLU A 154 19.40 -9.74 -5.69
C GLU A 154 19.94 -11.08 -6.15
N GLU A 155 21.24 -11.30 -5.97
CA GLU A 155 21.90 -12.53 -6.37
C GLU A 155 21.37 -13.73 -5.58
N LEU A 156 21.27 -13.62 -4.26
CA LEU A 156 20.80 -14.71 -3.39
C LEU A 156 19.33 -15.03 -3.63
N LEU A 157 18.49 -14.01 -3.86
CA LEU A 157 17.05 -14.21 -4.13
C LEU A 157 16.82 -14.95 -5.45
N ARG A 158 17.63 -14.67 -6.49
CA ARG A 158 17.50 -15.31 -7.81
C ARG A 158 18.06 -16.73 -7.88
N ARG A 159 18.98 -17.09 -6.98
CA ARG A 159 19.64 -18.41 -6.99
C ARG A 159 18.65 -19.55 -6.88
N ASN A 160 19.01 -20.69 -7.47
CA ASN A 160 18.26 -21.93 -7.37
C ASN A 160 16.77 -21.78 -7.75
N GLY A 161 16.49 -21.06 -8.84
CA GLY A 161 15.12 -20.85 -9.31
C GLY A 161 14.26 -20.05 -8.33
N TRP A 162 14.83 -19.01 -7.73
CA TRP A 162 14.16 -18.12 -6.77
C TRP A 162 13.75 -18.81 -5.46
N ARG A 163 14.48 -19.84 -5.07
CA ARG A 163 14.14 -20.65 -3.89
C ARG A 163 14.05 -19.80 -2.62
N LEU A 164 15.10 -19.01 -2.32
CA LEU A 164 15.12 -18.17 -1.12
C LEU A 164 14.00 -17.12 -1.15
N PHE A 165 13.73 -16.50 -2.32
CA PHE A 165 12.61 -15.58 -2.48
C PHE A 165 11.28 -16.26 -2.11
N LYS A 166 11.00 -17.44 -2.68
CA LYS A 166 9.78 -18.20 -2.41
C LYS A 166 9.66 -18.62 -0.93
N GLU A 167 10.77 -18.96 -0.29
CA GLU A 167 10.82 -19.29 1.13
C GLU A 167 10.48 -18.06 2.02
N ILE A 168 10.97 -16.87 1.65
CA ILE A 168 10.65 -15.61 2.35
C ILE A 168 9.18 -15.24 2.17
N MET A 169 8.63 -15.39 0.97
CA MET A 169 7.21 -15.11 0.70
C MET A 169 6.27 -16.12 1.39
N GLY A 170 6.78 -17.26 1.82
CA GLY A 170 5.99 -18.30 2.48
C GLY A 170 5.14 -19.12 1.51
N ARG A 171 3.96 -19.57 1.95
CA ARG A 171 3.04 -20.37 1.13
C ARG A 171 1.99 -19.53 0.42
N ASP A 172 1.84 -18.29 0.85
CA ASP A 172 0.78 -17.40 0.41
C ASP A 172 1.26 -16.59 -0.81
N GLY A 173 0.31 -16.01 -1.54
CA GLY A 173 0.61 -15.18 -2.71
C GLY A 173 0.81 -15.94 -4.02
N ASP A 174 1.03 -15.18 -5.08
CA ASP A 174 1.14 -15.68 -6.47
C ASP A 174 2.62 -15.76 -6.91
N HIS A 175 3.36 -16.76 -6.38
CA HIS A 175 4.81 -16.89 -6.55
C HIS A 175 5.26 -16.89 -8.02
N ASP A 176 4.52 -17.57 -8.90
CA ASP A 176 4.91 -17.66 -10.31
C ASP A 176 4.76 -16.30 -11.00
N ARG A 177 3.74 -15.55 -10.62
CA ARG A 177 3.56 -14.18 -11.08
C ARG A 177 4.66 -13.27 -10.55
N TYR A 178 4.96 -13.33 -9.26
CA TYR A 178 6.00 -12.52 -8.62
C TYR A 178 7.36 -12.75 -9.26
N VAL A 179 7.75 -14.02 -9.45
CA VAL A 179 9.01 -14.36 -10.10
C VAL A 179 9.07 -13.83 -11.53
N ARG A 180 8.00 -14.01 -12.30
CA ARG A 180 7.92 -13.49 -13.69
C ARG A 180 8.09 -11.98 -13.75
N ASP A 181 7.42 -11.24 -12.86
CA ASP A 181 7.45 -9.78 -12.85
C ASP A 181 8.80 -9.26 -12.34
N LEU A 182 9.36 -9.86 -11.27
CA LEU A 182 10.65 -9.48 -10.72
C LEU A 182 11.86 -9.92 -11.56
N ALA A 183 11.70 -10.92 -12.43
CA ALA A 183 12.75 -11.33 -13.37
C ALA A 183 12.97 -10.31 -14.52
N ARG A 184 12.03 -9.39 -14.73
CA ARG A 184 12.17 -8.32 -15.72
C ARG A 184 13.37 -7.42 -15.39
N PRO A 185 14.04 -6.82 -16.40
CA PRO A 185 15.21 -5.97 -16.16
C PRO A 185 14.93 -4.87 -15.13
N GLY A 186 15.79 -4.79 -14.11
CA GLY A 186 15.70 -3.78 -13.03
C GLY A 186 14.58 -3.97 -12.01
N ALA A 187 13.61 -4.85 -12.23
CA ALA A 187 12.41 -4.96 -11.40
C ALA A 187 12.70 -5.42 -9.96
N LEU A 188 13.54 -6.43 -9.76
CA LEU A 188 13.90 -6.88 -8.41
C LEU A 188 14.61 -5.77 -7.64
N THR A 189 15.62 -5.13 -8.25
CA THR A 189 16.37 -4.03 -7.61
C THR A 189 15.44 -2.86 -7.28
N ALA A 190 14.52 -2.49 -8.19
CA ALA A 190 13.51 -1.47 -7.95
C ALA A 190 12.62 -1.81 -6.73
N GLY A 191 12.12 -3.04 -6.65
CA GLY A 191 11.35 -3.50 -5.49
C GLY A 191 12.14 -3.46 -4.18
N LEU A 192 13.41 -3.89 -4.18
CA LEU A 192 14.27 -3.84 -3.00
C LEU A 192 14.65 -2.40 -2.61
N ASN A 193 14.71 -1.48 -3.56
CA ASN A 193 15.00 -0.07 -3.28
C ASN A 193 13.91 0.60 -2.45
N TRP A 194 12.67 0.10 -2.43
CA TRP A 194 11.65 0.56 -1.49
C TRP A 194 12.09 0.35 -0.04
N TYR A 195 12.69 -0.79 0.26
CA TYR A 195 13.22 -1.09 1.60
C TYR A 195 14.49 -0.28 1.90
N ARG A 196 15.40 -0.15 0.92
CA ARG A 196 16.65 0.61 1.07
C ARG A 196 16.40 2.08 1.35
N ALA A 197 15.46 2.69 0.65
CA ALA A 197 15.10 4.10 0.81
C ALA A 197 14.38 4.40 2.14
N ASN A 198 13.60 3.45 2.68
CA ASN A 198 12.65 3.74 3.76
C ASN A 198 12.88 2.93 5.05
N ARG A 199 13.65 1.85 5.00
CA ARG A 199 13.90 0.95 6.14
C ARG A 199 15.40 0.73 6.42
N SER A 200 16.23 1.70 6.06
CA SER A 200 17.64 1.68 6.42
C SER A 200 17.80 1.67 7.94
N PRO A 201 18.68 0.83 8.51
CA PRO A 201 18.96 0.82 9.95
C PRO A 201 19.36 2.20 10.49
N ALA A 202 20.02 3.02 9.68
CA ALA A 202 20.37 4.39 10.04
C ALA A 202 19.14 5.31 10.20
N ALA A 203 18.00 4.95 9.63
CA ALA A 203 16.76 5.73 9.81
C ALA A 203 16.23 5.62 11.24
N GLU A 204 16.50 4.52 11.95
CA GLU A 204 16.10 4.32 13.35
C GLU A 204 16.84 5.27 14.31
N LEU A 205 18.01 5.78 13.92
CA LEU A 205 18.78 6.76 14.71
C LEU A 205 18.21 8.19 14.60
N ARG A 206 17.29 8.42 13.67
CA ARG A 206 16.67 9.73 13.50
C ARG A 206 15.54 9.90 14.50
N THR A 207 15.53 10.98 15.25
CA THR A 207 14.38 11.36 16.06
C THR A 207 13.17 11.62 15.17
N SER A 208 12.20 10.73 15.20
CA SER A 208 10.97 10.91 14.45
C SER A 208 10.08 11.95 15.12
N ARG A 209 9.56 12.89 14.35
CA ARG A 209 8.44 13.72 14.82
C ARG A 209 7.21 12.84 14.96
N PRO A 210 6.35 13.11 15.98
CA PRO A 210 5.07 12.41 16.08
C PRO A 210 4.28 12.56 14.77
N PHE A 211 3.69 11.46 14.31
CA PHE A 211 2.81 11.51 13.14
C PHE A 211 1.55 12.33 13.47
N PRO A 212 1.08 13.19 12.55
CA PRO A 212 -0.21 13.82 12.70
C PRO A 212 -1.33 12.76 12.77
N PRO A 213 -2.42 13.04 13.48
CA PRO A 213 -3.53 12.08 13.53
C PRO A 213 -4.24 11.97 12.17
N VAL A 214 -4.68 10.77 11.82
CA VAL A 214 -5.55 10.54 10.67
C VAL A 214 -6.96 11.03 10.98
N LEU A 215 -7.49 11.90 10.12
CA LEU A 215 -8.82 12.52 10.31
C LEU A 215 -9.93 11.80 9.53
N ALA A 216 -9.58 11.12 8.45
CA ALA A 216 -10.52 10.34 7.65
C ALA A 216 -11.00 9.11 8.41
N PRO A 217 -12.22 8.62 8.13
CA PRO A 217 -12.63 7.29 8.53
C PRO A 217 -11.60 6.26 8.05
N ALA A 218 -11.21 5.34 8.93
CA ALA A 218 -10.18 4.36 8.62
C ALA A 218 -10.59 2.94 9.04
N LEU A 219 -10.29 1.97 8.19
CA LEU A 219 -10.47 0.53 8.42
C LEU A 219 -9.11 -0.16 8.33
N GLY A 220 -8.74 -0.88 9.37
CA GLY A 220 -7.61 -1.80 9.36
C GLY A 220 -8.08 -3.23 9.22
N ILE A 221 -7.50 -3.99 8.29
CA ILE A 221 -7.79 -5.42 8.09
C ILE A 221 -6.49 -6.20 8.25
N TRP A 222 -6.52 -7.23 9.09
CA TRP A 222 -5.34 -8.06 9.34
C TRP A 222 -5.70 -9.55 9.28
N GLY A 223 -4.81 -10.35 8.67
CA GLY A 223 -4.96 -11.79 8.53
C GLY A 223 -4.26 -12.54 9.66
N ALA A 224 -4.94 -13.46 10.31
CA ALA A 224 -4.43 -14.20 11.47
C ALA A 224 -3.20 -15.07 11.16
N GLY A 225 -3.01 -15.43 9.90
CA GLY A 225 -1.86 -16.17 9.42
C GLY A 225 -0.66 -15.30 8.98
N ASP A 226 -0.74 -13.96 9.08
CA ASP A 226 0.37 -13.08 8.69
C ASP A 226 1.59 -13.30 9.59
N LYS A 227 2.70 -13.76 8.99
CA LYS A 227 3.96 -14.05 9.68
C LYS A 227 4.99 -12.93 9.56
N ALA A 228 4.74 -11.96 8.69
CA ALA A 228 5.65 -10.84 8.44
C ALA A 228 5.31 -9.63 9.32
N LEU A 229 4.03 -9.41 9.56
CA LEU A 229 3.51 -8.26 10.29
C LEU A 229 2.54 -8.74 11.38
N LEU A 230 2.92 -8.48 12.63
CA LEU A 230 2.15 -8.96 13.79
C LEU A 230 0.88 -8.13 14.01
N GLU A 231 -0.13 -8.76 14.57
CA GLU A 231 -1.46 -8.18 14.85
C GLU A 231 -1.39 -6.87 15.62
N GLU A 232 -0.45 -6.78 16.59
CA GLU A 232 -0.26 -5.58 17.42
C GLU A 232 -0.05 -4.30 16.62
N GLY A 233 0.61 -4.42 15.43
CA GLY A 233 0.84 -3.32 14.50
C GLY A 233 -0.45 -2.76 13.95
N MET A 234 -1.38 -3.61 13.53
CA MET A 234 -2.66 -3.20 12.98
C MET A 234 -3.64 -2.79 14.10
N ALA A 235 -3.83 -3.61 15.11
CA ALA A 235 -4.74 -3.36 16.22
C ALA A 235 -4.38 -2.07 16.99
N GLY A 236 -3.07 -1.77 17.13
CA GLY A 236 -2.58 -0.56 17.77
C GLY A 236 -2.80 0.72 16.99
N SER A 237 -3.18 0.64 15.71
CA SER A 237 -3.29 1.79 14.79
C SER A 237 -4.39 2.77 15.20
N GLY A 238 -5.45 2.31 15.84
CA GLY A 238 -6.56 3.17 16.29
C GLY A 238 -6.16 4.33 17.19
N LYS A 239 -5.04 4.23 17.90
CA LYS A 239 -4.49 5.31 18.75
C LYS A 239 -4.10 6.56 17.96
N PHE A 240 -3.87 6.42 16.66
CA PHE A 240 -3.44 7.48 15.77
C PHE A 240 -4.55 7.98 14.86
N VAL A 241 -5.76 7.41 14.94
CA VAL A 241 -6.93 7.80 14.16
C VAL A 241 -7.86 8.63 15.03
N LYS A 242 -8.15 9.88 14.60
CA LYS A 242 -9.16 10.75 15.22
C LYS A 242 -10.52 10.66 14.54
N GLY A 243 -10.54 10.21 13.28
CA GLY A 243 -11.76 9.85 12.59
C GLY A 243 -12.37 8.54 13.13
N PRO A 244 -13.49 8.08 12.60
CA PRO A 244 -14.00 6.74 12.88
C PRO A 244 -12.95 5.68 12.58
N TRP A 245 -12.73 4.76 13.52
CA TRP A 245 -11.79 3.65 13.37
C TRP A 245 -12.51 2.32 13.50
N ARG A 246 -12.24 1.42 12.58
CA ARG A 246 -12.69 0.04 12.61
C ARG A 246 -11.50 -0.89 12.39
N TYR A 247 -11.44 -1.99 13.15
CA TYR A 247 -10.45 -3.04 12.98
C TYR A 247 -11.17 -4.37 12.72
N GLU A 248 -10.68 -5.10 11.73
CA GLU A 248 -11.19 -6.42 11.36
C GLU A 248 -10.04 -7.42 11.28
N ARG A 249 -10.24 -8.60 11.84
CA ARG A 249 -9.32 -9.73 11.79
C ARG A 249 -9.96 -10.85 10.99
N ILE A 250 -9.25 -11.36 9.97
CA ILE A 250 -9.69 -12.48 9.16
C ILE A 250 -8.89 -13.73 9.56
N GLU A 251 -9.59 -14.75 10.06
CA GLU A 251 -8.97 -15.93 10.65
C GLU A 251 -8.25 -16.80 9.62
N ASP A 252 -8.84 -17.01 8.46
CA ASP A 252 -8.37 -17.93 7.44
C ASP A 252 -7.52 -17.23 6.34
N ALA A 253 -6.93 -16.07 6.65
CA ALA A 253 -6.08 -15.34 5.73
C ALA A 253 -4.69 -15.09 6.32
N GLY A 254 -3.68 -15.07 5.43
CA GLY A 254 -2.32 -14.67 5.73
C GLY A 254 -2.04 -13.22 5.38
N HIS A 255 -0.82 -12.95 4.91
CA HIS A 255 -0.40 -11.61 4.52
C HIS A 255 -1.16 -11.09 3.30
N TRP A 256 -1.43 -11.94 2.31
CA TRP A 256 -2.09 -11.56 1.05
C TRP A 256 -3.62 -11.63 1.13
N LEU A 257 -4.21 -10.93 2.08
CA LEU A 257 -5.67 -10.84 2.30
C LEU A 257 -6.51 -10.74 1.02
N PRO A 258 -6.13 -9.89 0.00
CA PRO A 258 -6.90 -9.79 -1.25
C PRO A 258 -6.97 -11.08 -2.05
N LEU A 259 -6.04 -12.02 -1.82
CA LEU A 259 -5.94 -13.31 -2.51
C LEU A 259 -6.48 -14.44 -1.65
N ASP A 260 -6.18 -14.42 -0.35
CA ASP A 260 -6.50 -15.50 0.58
C ASP A 260 -7.99 -15.52 0.96
N ALA A 261 -8.60 -14.32 1.12
CA ALA A 261 -10.00 -14.16 1.50
C ALA A 261 -10.70 -13.08 0.65
N PRO A 262 -10.75 -13.22 -0.69
CA PRO A 262 -11.23 -12.18 -1.58
C PRO A 262 -12.68 -11.76 -1.30
N ASP A 263 -13.58 -12.69 -1.02
CA ASP A 263 -15.00 -12.41 -0.79
C ASP A 263 -15.22 -11.64 0.51
N GLU A 264 -14.48 -11.99 1.58
CA GLU A 264 -14.56 -11.29 2.85
C GLU A 264 -13.97 -9.88 2.76
N VAL A 265 -12.82 -9.74 2.10
CA VAL A 265 -12.23 -8.43 1.80
C VAL A 265 -13.18 -7.57 0.97
N ASN A 266 -13.80 -8.12 -0.09
CA ASN A 266 -14.77 -7.39 -0.91
C ASN A 266 -15.97 -6.92 -0.09
N LYS A 267 -16.54 -7.77 0.76
CA LYS A 267 -17.64 -7.43 1.66
C LYS A 267 -17.26 -6.29 2.63
N LEU A 268 -16.07 -6.35 3.21
CA LEU A 268 -15.58 -5.32 4.12
C LEU A 268 -15.37 -3.98 3.40
N LEU A 269 -14.76 -4.02 2.19
CA LEU A 269 -14.55 -2.83 1.37
C LEU A 269 -15.87 -2.18 0.99
N LEU A 270 -16.80 -2.94 0.39
CA LEU A 270 -18.11 -2.41 -0.04
C LEU A 270 -18.90 -1.83 1.14
N GLY A 271 -18.93 -2.55 2.27
CA GLY A 271 -19.63 -2.12 3.47
C GLY A 271 -19.03 -0.87 4.10
N PHE A 272 -17.72 -0.67 4.03
CA PHE A 272 -17.04 0.49 4.61
C PHE A 272 -17.03 1.70 3.69
N LEU A 273 -16.71 1.52 2.41
CA LEU A 273 -16.61 2.62 1.45
C LEU A 273 -17.98 3.18 1.03
N GLY A 274 -19.05 2.39 1.14
CA GLY A 274 -20.42 2.83 0.89
C GLY A 274 -21.08 3.59 2.07
N THR A 275 -20.36 3.83 3.17
CA THR A 275 -20.89 4.61 4.30
C THR A 275 -20.97 6.10 3.96
N GLU A 276 -22.02 6.78 4.47
CA GLU A 276 -22.15 8.23 4.27
C GLU A 276 -20.91 8.98 4.80
N ARG A 277 -20.49 9.98 4.04
CA ARG A 277 -19.39 10.87 4.41
C ARG A 277 -19.74 11.60 5.71
N PRO A 278 -18.84 11.61 6.72
CA PRO A 278 -18.99 12.53 7.83
C PRO A 278 -19.09 13.96 7.26
N ALA A 279 -20.14 14.69 7.60
CA ALA A 279 -20.29 16.08 7.20
C ALA A 279 -19.07 16.88 7.71
N HIS A 280 -18.12 17.15 6.83
CA HIS A 280 -17.08 18.12 7.12
C HIS A 280 -17.76 19.48 7.16
N GLU A 281 -17.67 20.18 8.31
CA GLU A 281 -18.01 21.59 8.42
C GLU A 281 -17.37 22.35 7.26
N GLU A 282 -18.14 22.65 6.24
CA GLU A 282 -17.79 23.67 5.27
C GLU A 282 -17.62 24.97 6.05
N ARG A 283 -16.40 25.34 6.36
CA ARG A 283 -16.14 26.69 6.88
C ARG A 283 -16.66 27.66 5.83
N ARG A 284 -17.81 28.28 6.14
CA ARG A 284 -18.37 29.36 5.35
C ARG A 284 -17.26 30.35 4.98
N PRO A 285 -17.19 30.82 3.72
CA PRO A 285 -16.21 31.82 3.35
C PRO A 285 -16.33 33.00 4.30
N ARG A 286 -15.22 33.41 4.90
CA ARG A 286 -15.16 34.62 5.71
C ARG A 286 -15.68 35.76 4.84
N ARG A 287 -16.82 36.35 5.21
CA ARG A 287 -17.26 37.64 4.66
C ARG A 287 -16.09 38.62 4.86
N ARG A 288 -15.57 39.14 3.77
CA ARG A 288 -14.69 40.31 3.82
C ARG A 288 -15.55 41.46 4.38
N LEU A 289 -15.13 42.02 5.48
CA LEU A 289 -15.52 43.36 5.92
C LEU A 289 -14.65 44.34 5.17
#